data_5a2c6081dc6c2b36ac7fb75bf53be8c0
#
_entry.id   5a2c6081dc6c2b36ac7fb75bf53be8c0
#
_cell.length_a   1.000
_cell.length_b   1.000
_cell.length_c   1.000
_cell.angle_alpha   90.00
_cell.angle_beta   90.00
_cell.angle_gamma   90.00
#
_symmetry.space_group_name_H-M   'P 1'
#
loop_
_entity.id
_entity.type
_entity.pdbx_description
1 polymer ?
#
loop_
_entity_poly.entity_id
_entity_poly.type
_entity_poly.pdbx_seq_one_letter_code
_entity_poly.pdbx_strand_id
1 'polypeptide(L)'
;IGWCDWSSDVCSSDLSAMTLKSVAVDGARFNETLYTWMVVGGLKMEIGFLVDGLTAMMMCVVTFVSLMVHIYTIGYMEEDDGYNRFFSYISLFTFSMLMLVMSNNMLQLFFGWEAVGLVSYLLIGFWFNKPSAIFANMKAFLVNRVGDFGFILGIGLIAAYAGTLNYTEAFAKAGELGKLVFPGTSWMLITVICICLFIGAMGKSAQFPLHVWLPDSMEGPTPISALIHAATMVTAGIFMVARMSPLFELSDTALNFILVIGAITALFMGFLGIIQNDIKRVVAYSTLSQLGYMTVALGASAYSVAVFHLMTHAFFKALLFLGAGSVIMGMHHNQDIRWMGGVRRYMPITW
;
A
#
# COMPACT_ATOMS: atom_id res chain seq x y z
N ILE A 1 20.42 -19.44 0.06
CA ILE A 1 19.14 -18.85 0.50
C ILE A 1 18.57 -17.99 -0.62
N GLY A 2 19.31 -17.04 -1.21
CA GLY A 2 18.79 -16.15 -2.26
C GLY A 2 18.24 -16.86 -3.52
N TRP A 3 18.70 -18.04 -3.87
CA TRP A 3 18.19 -18.83 -5.00
C TRP A 3 16.80 -19.45 -4.73
N CYS A 4 16.52 -19.84 -3.48
CA CYS A 4 15.22 -20.40 -3.11
C CYS A 4 14.13 -19.32 -3.11
N ASP A 5 14.43 -18.11 -2.62
CA ASP A 5 13.47 -17.01 -2.59
C ASP A 5 13.09 -16.54 -3.99
N TRP A 6 14.08 -16.48 -4.90
CA TRP A 6 13.85 -16.13 -6.30
C TRP A 6 12.90 -17.10 -7.02
N SER A 7 13.09 -18.41 -6.85
CA SER A 7 12.20 -19.41 -7.46
C SER A 7 10.77 -19.34 -6.90
N SER A 8 10.62 -19.01 -5.62
CA SER A 8 9.33 -18.81 -4.98
C SER A 8 8.60 -17.58 -5.55
N ASP A 9 9.30 -16.46 -5.78
CA ASP A 9 8.72 -15.26 -6.36
C ASP A 9 8.29 -15.45 -7.83
N VAL A 10 9.06 -16.18 -8.64
CA VAL A 10 8.67 -16.56 -10.01
C VAL A 10 7.37 -17.36 -9.95
N CYS A 11 7.30 -18.38 -9.11
CA CYS A 11 6.11 -19.21 -8.95
C CYS A 11 4.89 -18.38 -8.52
N SER A 12 5.06 -17.48 -7.55
CA SER A 12 3.99 -16.60 -7.08
C SER A 12 3.49 -15.64 -8.16
N SER A 13 4.40 -15.12 -9.00
CA SER A 13 4.06 -14.23 -10.11
C SER A 13 3.30 -14.99 -11.20
N ASP A 14 3.74 -16.21 -11.55
CA ASP A 14 3.08 -17.05 -12.56
C ASP A 14 1.68 -17.47 -12.10
N LEU A 15 1.53 -17.90 -10.83
CA LEU A 15 0.24 -18.24 -10.24
C LEU A 15 -0.70 -17.04 -10.23
N SER A 16 -0.21 -15.85 -9.91
CA SER A 16 -1.01 -14.62 -9.94
C SER A 16 -1.48 -14.28 -11.34
N ALA A 17 -0.61 -14.44 -12.37
CA ALA A 17 -0.95 -14.22 -13.76
C ALA A 17 -1.99 -15.24 -14.26
N MET A 18 -1.87 -16.51 -13.88
CA MET A 18 -2.85 -17.55 -14.18
C MET A 18 -4.20 -17.26 -13.52
N THR A 19 -4.18 -16.81 -12.27
CA THR A 19 -5.38 -16.39 -11.52
C THR A 19 -6.06 -15.21 -12.21
N LEU A 20 -5.30 -14.19 -12.60
CA LEU A 20 -5.84 -13.04 -13.34
C LEU A 20 -6.47 -13.46 -14.65
N LYS A 21 -5.83 -14.36 -15.41
CA LYS A 21 -6.39 -14.91 -16.65
C LYS A 21 -7.71 -15.63 -16.39
N SER A 22 -7.76 -16.50 -15.39
CA SER A 22 -8.98 -17.24 -15.04
C SER A 22 -10.11 -16.30 -14.62
N VAL A 23 -9.82 -15.29 -13.82
CA VAL A 23 -10.83 -14.29 -13.38
C VAL A 23 -11.29 -13.42 -14.56
N ALA A 24 -10.36 -12.95 -15.41
CA ALA A 24 -10.68 -12.02 -16.50
C ALA A 24 -11.33 -12.69 -17.70
N VAL A 25 -10.92 -13.92 -18.05
CA VAL A 25 -11.39 -14.63 -19.26
C VAL A 25 -12.52 -15.61 -18.92
N ASP A 26 -12.33 -16.41 -17.87
CA ASP A 26 -13.30 -17.47 -17.50
C ASP A 26 -14.37 -16.98 -16.50
N GLY A 27 -14.25 -15.73 -15.98
CA GLY A 27 -15.17 -15.15 -15.02
C GLY A 27 -15.11 -15.84 -13.64
N ALA A 28 -14.03 -16.57 -13.35
CA ALA A 28 -13.88 -17.28 -12.09
C ALA A 28 -13.91 -16.31 -10.90
N ARG A 29 -14.58 -16.70 -9.83
CA ARG A 29 -14.61 -15.99 -8.55
C ARG A 29 -14.48 -17.00 -7.43
N PHE A 30 -13.70 -16.63 -6.43
CA PHE A 30 -13.49 -17.45 -5.25
C PHE A 30 -13.72 -16.61 -4.00
N ASN A 31 -14.56 -17.08 -3.10
CA ASN A 31 -14.80 -16.45 -1.80
C ASN A 31 -15.14 -17.54 -0.79
N GLU A 32 -14.14 -18.02 -0.09
CA GLU A 32 -14.30 -19.11 0.87
C GLU A 32 -13.53 -18.83 2.16
N THR A 33 -14.14 -19.24 3.26
CA THR A 33 -13.50 -19.27 4.58
C THR A 33 -12.77 -20.61 4.74
N LEU A 34 -11.47 -20.56 4.99
CA LEU A 34 -10.65 -21.74 5.22
C LEU A 34 -10.93 -22.35 6.60
N TYR A 35 -10.92 -21.50 7.63
CA TYR A 35 -11.25 -21.91 9.00
C TYR A 35 -11.67 -20.72 9.86
N THR A 36 -12.45 -20.99 10.88
CA THR A 36 -12.81 -20.02 11.91
C THR A 36 -11.76 -20.06 13.02
N TRP A 37 -11.07 -18.94 13.23
CA TRP A 37 -10.04 -18.81 14.26
C TRP A 37 -10.62 -18.66 15.67
N MET A 38 -11.65 -17.82 15.81
CA MET A 38 -12.29 -17.55 17.09
C MET A 38 -13.75 -17.08 16.91
N VAL A 39 -14.59 -17.36 17.89
CA VAL A 39 -15.97 -16.83 17.97
C VAL A 39 -16.15 -16.15 19.32
N VAL A 40 -16.55 -14.88 19.32
CA VAL A 40 -16.77 -14.10 20.54
C VAL A 40 -18.11 -13.37 20.44
N GLY A 41 -19.05 -13.65 21.33
CA GLY A 41 -20.34 -12.98 21.36
C GLY A 41 -21.16 -13.08 20.06
N GLY A 42 -20.97 -14.15 19.30
CA GLY A 42 -21.59 -14.34 17.97
C GLY A 42 -20.80 -13.76 16.80
N LEU A 43 -19.79 -12.91 17.05
CA LEU A 43 -18.89 -12.40 16.04
C LEU A 43 -17.86 -13.49 15.68
N LYS A 44 -17.82 -13.87 14.41
CA LYS A 44 -16.88 -14.85 13.88
C LYS A 44 -15.64 -14.17 13.37
N MET A 45 -14.48 -14.64 13.81
CA MET A 45 -13.17 -14.25 13.32
C MET A 45 -12.63 -15.38 12.45
N GLU A 46 -12.54 -15.15 11.16
CA GLU A 46 -12.29 -16.17 10.15
C GLU A 46 -11.03 -15.83 9.35
N ILE A 47 -10.39 -16.86 8.81
CA ILE A 47 -9.37 -16.71 7.77
C ILE A 47 -9.93 -17.32 6.51
N GLY A 48 -9.98 -16.51 5.46
CA GLY A 48 -10.52 -16.89 4.17
C GLY A 48 -9.94 -16.05 3.05
N PHE A 49 -10.25 -16.41 1.83
CA PHE A 49 -9.76 -15.72 0.66
C PHE A 49 -10.91 -15.28 -0.24
N LEU A 50 -10.79 -14.05 -0.72
CA LEU A 50 -11.61 -13.46 -1.76
C LEU A 50 -10.75 -13.19 -2.98
N VAL A 51 -11.02 -13.87 -4.08
CA VAL A 51 -10.35 -13.65 -5.38
C VAL A 51 -11.38 -13.21 -6.40
N ASP A 52 -11.35 -11.92 -6.70
CA ASP A 52 -12.14 -11.26 -7.74
C ASP A 52 -11.21 -10.44 -8.66
N GLY A 53 -11.77 -9.67 -9.58
CA GLY A 53 -10.98 -8.87 -10.53
C GLY A 53 -10.02 -7.89 -9.86
N LEU A 54 -10.43 -7.25 -8.77
CA LEU A 54 -9.59 -6.31 -8.01
C LEU A 54 -8.44 -7.05 -7.30
N THR A 55 -8.75 -8.15 -6.61
CA THR A 55 -7.74 -8.99 -5.94
C THR A 55 -6.74 -9.56 -6.94
N ALA A 56 -7.20 -10.19 -8.02
CA ALA A 56 -6.35 -10.83 -9.01
C ALA A 56 -5.38 -9.84 -9.68
N MET A 57 -5.88 -8.64 -10.02
CA MET A 57 -5.04 -7.57 -10.56
C MET A 57 -3.98 -7.13 -9.54
N MET A 58 -4.36 -6.91 -8.27
CA MET A 58 -3.41 -6.52 -7.23
C MET A 58 -2.39 -7.63 -6.94
N MET A 59 -2.77 -8.89 -6.95
CA MET A 59 -1.84 -10.01 -6.82
C MET A 59 -0.76 -9.96 -7.91
N CYS A 60 -1.15 -9.77 -9.18
CA CYS A 60 -0.20 -9.65 -10.28
C CYS A 60 0.75 -8.46 -10.10
N VAL A 61 0.22 -7.29 -9.72
CA VAL A 61 1.05 -6.09 -9.50
C VAL A 61 2.07 -6.31 -8.37
N VAL A 62 1.63 -6.84 -7.24
CA VAL A 62 2.46 -7.05 -6.07
C VAL A 62 3.54 -8.09 -6.34
N THR A 63 3.18 -9.26 -6.89
CA THR A 63 4.14 -10.35 -7.12
C THR A 63 5.12 -10.03 -8.23
N PHE A 64 4.68 -9.39 -9.32
CA PHE A 64 5.59 -9.00 -10.41
C PHE A 64 6.61 -7.94 -9.95
N VAL A 65 6.16 -6.89 -9.26
CA VAL A 65 7.09 -5.87 -8.74
C VAL A 65 8.03 -6.48 -7.71
N SER A 66 7.53 -7.35 -6.82
CA SER A 66 8.36 -8.08 -5.87
C SER A 66 9.44 -8.90 -6.59
N LEU A 67 9.09 -9.66 -7.62
CA LEU A 67 10.03 -10.43 -8.43
C LEU A 67 11.13 -9.54 -9.02
N MET A 68 10.77 -8.41 -9.63
CA MET A 68 11.75 -7.47 -10.20
C MET A 68 12.67 -6.87 -9.12
N VAL A 69 12.12 -6.57 -7.95
CA VAL A 69 12.89 -6.07 -6.81
C VAL A 69 13.84 -7.14 -6.28
N HIS A 70 13.43 -8.41 -6.17
CA HIS A 70 14.30 -9.52 -5.74
C HIS A 70 15.47 -9.68 -6.71
N ILE A 71 15.21 -9.73 -8.02
CA ILE A 71 16.27 -9.85 -9.05
C ILE A 71 17.25 -8.66 -8.95
N TYR A 72 16.75 -7.44 -8.84
CA TYR A 72 17.57 -6.24 -8.74
C TYR A 72 18.43 -6.24 -7.47
N THR A 73 17.87 -6.72 -6.35
CA THR A 73 18.52 -6.76 -5.04
C THR A 73 19.73 -7.67 -5.02
N ILE A 74 19.80 -8.71 -5.86
CA ILE A 74 20.95 -9.61 -5.96
C ILE A 74 22.25 -8.80 -6.18
N GLY A 75 22.24 -7.90 -7.16
CA GLY A 75 23.41 -7.05 -7.42
C GLY A 75 23.51 -5.83 -6.51
N TYR A 76 22.36 -5.26 -6.07
CA TYR A 76 22.38 -4.04 -5.24
C TYR A 76 22.90 -4.28 -3.82
N MET A 77 22.64 -5.44 -3.23
CA MET A 77 23.00 -5.79 -1.85
C MET A 77 24.16 -6.79 -1.78
N GLU A 78 24.83 -7.10 -2.88
CA GLU A 78 25.86 -8.15 -2.96
C GLU A 78 26.98 -7.99 -1.92
N GLU A 79 27.38 -6.74 -1.65
CA GLU A 79 28.48 -6.42 -0.71
C GLU A 79 27.98 -6.12 0.74
N ASP A 80 26.65 -6.14 1.00
CA ASP A 80 26.11 -5.80 2.32
C ASP A 80 26.01 -7.05 3.23
N ASP A 81 26.56 -6.95 4.43
CA ASP A 81 26.52 -8.02 5.46
C ASP A 81 25.09 -8.45 5.82
N GLY A 82 24.11 -7.57 5.59
CA GLY A 82 22.70 -7.81 5.84
C GLY A 82 21.94 -8.51 4.71
N TYR A 83 22.62 -9.00 3.67
CA TYR A 83 22.00 -9.59 2.47
C TYR A 83 20.87 -10.57 2.77
N ASN A 84 21.12 -11.63 3.55
CA ASN A 84 20.12 -12.66 3.88
C ASN A 84 18.93 -12.09 4.67
N ARG A 85 19.20 -11.16 5.60
CA ARG A 85 18.16 -10.49 6.39
C ARG A 85 17.27 -9.64 5.49
N PHE A 86 17.87 -8.97 4.49
CA PHE A 86 17.14 -8.14 3.54
C PHE A 86 16.14 -8.97 2.73
N PHE A 87 16.59 -10.10 2.15
CA PHE A 87 15.71 -10.98 1.39
C PHE A 87 14.57 -11.54 2.24
N SER A 88 14.86 -11.95 3.48
CA SER A 88 13.81 -12.40 4.39
C SER A 88 12.75 -11.32 4.65
N TYR A 89 13.15 -10.07 4.78
CA TYR A 89 12.20 -8.96 5.01
C TYR A 89 11.37 -8.64 3.78
N ILE A 90 11.95 -8.63 2.57
CA ILE A 90 11.16 -8.35 1.35
C ILE A 90 10.19 -9.48 1.03
N SER A 91 10.55 -10.74 1.27
CA SER A 91 9.65 -11.89 1.14
C SER A 91 8.51 -11.82 2.16
N LEU A 92 8.81 -11.51 3.43
CA LEU A 92 7.79 -11.31 4.46
C LEU A 92 6.85 -10.13 4.13
N PHE A 93 7.39 -9.08 3.52
CA PHE A 93 6.60 -7.93 3.09
C PHE A 93 5.61 -8.30 1.99
N THR A 94 6.08 -9.03 0.99
CA THR A 94 5.24 -9.54 -0.12
C THR A 94 4.14 -10.46 0.40
N PHE A 95 4.46 -11.39 1.30
CA PHE A 95 3.49 -12.24 1.97
C PHE A 95 2.43 -11.42 2.72
N SER A 96 2.85 -10.44 3.52
CA SER A 96 1.95 -9.58 4.29
C SER A 96 0.99 -8.80 3.40
N MET A 97 1.49 -8.31 2.25
CA MET A 97 0.67 -7.59 1.27
C MET A 97 -0.33 -8.52 0.58
N LEU A 98 0.05 -9.75 0.24
CA LEU A 98 -0.87 -10.74 -0.34
C LEU A 98 -1.97 -11.14 0.66
N MET A 99 -1.63 -11.33 1.94
CA MET A 99 -2.62 -11.58 3.00
C MET A 99 -3.64 -10.46 3.14
N LEU A 100 -3.19 -9.20 2.97
CA LEU A 100 -4.08 -8.03 2.95
C LEU A 100 -5.00 -8.06 1.74
N VAL A 101 -4.45 -8.23 0.54
CA VAL A 101 -5.16 -8.13 -0.74
C VAL A 101 -6.19 -9.26 -0.90
N MET A 102 -5.85 -10.47 -0.51
CA MET A 102 -6.73 -11.65 -0.63
C MET A 102 -7.74 -11.79 0.50
N SER A 103 -7.77 -10.88 1.48
CA SER A 103 -8.70 -10.97 2.61
C SER A 103 -10.17 -10.96 2.17
N ASN A 104 -11.01 -11.78 2.78
CA ASN A 104 -12.47 -11.78 2.60
C ASN A 104 -13.23 -11.12 3.76
N ASN A 105 -12.50 -10.64 4.76
CA ASN A 105 -13.05 -10.00 5.94
C ASN A 105 -12.15 -8.87 6.46
N MET A 106 -12.73 -7.98 7.27
CA MET A 106 -12.06 -6.78 7.77
C MET A 106 -10.97 -7.07 8.80
N LEU A 107 -11.08 -8.17 9.55
CA LEU A 107 -10.08 -8.53 10.55
C LEU A 107 -8.79 -9.03 9.87
N GLN A 108 -8.91 -9.89 8.87
CA GLN A 108 -7.76 -10.36 8.11
C GLN A 108 -7.11 -9.22 7.31
N LEU A 109 -7.92 -8.32 6.75
CA LEU A 109 -7.44 -7.08 6.14
C LEU A 109 -6.58 -6.29 7.13
N PHE A 110 -7.07 -6.12 8.36
CA PHE A 110 -6.35 -5.40 9.41
C PHE A 110 -5.05 -6.12 9.83
N PHE A 111 -5.04 -7.43 9.94
CA PHE A 111 -3.81 -8.18 10.22
C PHE A 111 -2.75 -8.00 9.13
N GLY A 112 -3.14 -8.10 7.86
CA GLY A 112 -2.24 -7.81 6.75
C GLY A 112 -1.75 -6.36 6.76
N TRP A 113 -2.63 -5.42 7.09
CA TRP A 113 -2.34 -4.00 7.22
C TRP A 113 -1.29 -3.70 8.29
N GLU A 114 -1.41 -4.34 9.45
CA GLU A 114 -0.46 -4.24 10.55
C GLU A 114 0.87 -4.91 10.23
N ALA A 115 0.82 -6.10 9.61
CA ALA A 115 2.02 -6.83 9.20
C ALA A 115 2.84 -6.04 8.18
N VAL A 116 2.22 -5.45 7.16
CA VAL A 116 2.87 -4.54 6.20
C VAL A 116 3.50 -3.34 6.93
N GLY A 117 2.81 -2.78 7.93
CA GLY A 117 3.33 -1.69 8.76
C GLY A 117 4.57 -2.09 9.54
N LEU A 118 4.56 -3.26 10.18
CA LEU A 118 5.70 -3.79 10.94
C LEU A 118 6.91 -4.05 10.03
N VAL A 119 6.69 -4.74 8.91
CA VAL A 119 7.80 -5.07 8.00
C VAL A 119 8.36 -3.83 7.35
N SER A 120 7.53 -2.82 7.03
CA SER A 120 8.03 -1.52 6.54
C SER A 120 8.93 -0.83 7.56
N TYR A 121 8.61 -0.90 8.86
CA TYR A 121 9.46 -0.40 9.93
C TYR A 121 10.84 -1.08 9.91
N LEU A 122 10.88 -2.43 9.79
CA LEU A 122 12.12 -3.20 9.72
C LEU A 122 12.95 -2.86 8.48
N LEU A 123 12.28 -2.63 7.36
CA LEU A 123 12.91 -2.31 6.08
C LEU A 123 13.45 -0.87 6.04
N ILE A 124 12.70 0.13 6.50
CA ILE A 124 13.15 1.53 6.55
C ILE A 124 14.36 1.66 7.50
N GLY A 125 14.31 0.98 8.65
CA GLY A 125 15.38 0.92 9.64
C GLY A 125 16.43 -0.15 9.36
N PHE A 126 16.56 -0.65 8.13
CA PHE A 126 17.47 -1.75 7.78
C PHE A 126 18.90 -1.47 8.22
N TRP A 127 19.40 -0.28 7.95
CA TRP A 127 20.71 0.19 8.45
C TRP A 127 20.55 0.83 9.84
N PHE A 128 20.23 0.01 10.84
CA PHE A 128 19.98 0.44 12.22
C PHE A 128 21.18 1.10 12.92
N ASN A 129 22.36 1.07 12.31
CA ASN A 129 23.56 1.81 12.77
C ASN A 129 23.52 3.30 12.39
N LYS A 130 22.61 3.73 11.48
CA LYS A 130 22.46 5.12 11.05
C LYS A 130 21.39 5.82 11.88
N PRO A 131 21.71 6.89 12.63
CA PRO A 131 20.71 7.63 13.42
C PRO A 131 19.56 8.18 12.59
N SER A 132 19.82 8.58 11.33
CA SER A 132 18.79 9.04 10.39
C SER A 132 17.78 7.94 10.04
N ALA A 133 18.22 6.70 9.83
CA ALA A 133 17.36 5.57 9.54
C ALA A 133 16.51 5.18 10.76
N ILE A 134 17.08 5.25 11.99
CA ILE A 134 16.34 5.01 13.24
C ILE A 134 15.25 6.07 13.43
N PHE A 135 15.56 7.34 13.17
CA PHE A 135 14.56 8.41 13.25
C PHE A 135 13.46 8.23 12.21
N ALA A 136 13.84 7.91 10.96
CA ALA A 136 12.91 7.72 9.87
C ALA A 136 11.94 6.55 10.08
N ASN A 137 12.44 5.40 10.56
CA ASN A 137 11.58 4.24 10.81
C ASN A 137 10.64 4.46 11.99
N MET A 138 11.11 5.09 13.07
CA MET A 138 10.28 5.44 14.21
C MET A 138 9.17 6.43 13.80
N LYS A 139 9.51 7.47 13.03
CA LYS A 139 8.55 8.42 12.49
C LYS A 139 7.51 7.74 11.61
N ALA A 140 7.95 6.88 10.68
CA ALA A 140 7.05 6.14 9.80
C ALA A 140 6.10 5.25 10.60
N PHE A 141 6.60 4.54 11.61
CA PHE A 141 5.78 3.67 12.46
C PHE A 141 4.73 4.47 13.23
N LEU A 142 5.13 5.53 13.94
CA LEU A 142 4.22 6.33 14.77
C LEU A 142 3.13 7.02 13.94
N VAL A 143 3.49 7.64 12.81
CA VAL A 143 2.50 8.31 11.95
C VAL A 143 1.50 7.30 11.36
N ASN A 144 1.98 6.12 10.95
CA ASN A 144 1.07 5.07 10.48
C ASN A 144 0.13 4.59 11.58
N ARG A 145 0.60 4.46 12.85
CA ARG A 145 -0.26 4.08 13.99
C ARG A 145 -1.39 5.06 14.27
N VAL A 146 -1.19 6.35 14.02
CA VAL A 146 -2.28 7.32 14.08
C VAL A 146 -3.38 7.01 13.05
N GLY A 147 -2.98 6.65 11.83
CA GLY A 147 -3.92 6.16 10.80
C GLY A 147 -4.60 4.85 11.21
N ASP A 148 -3.82 3.88 11.69
CA ASP A 148 -4.31 2.55 12.07
C ASP A 148 -5.32 2.62 13.21
N PHE A 149 -5.17 3.59 14.13
CA PHE A 149 -6.17 3.85 15.17
C PHE A 149 -7.53 4.26 14.59
N GLY A 150 -7.55 5.15 13.60
CA GLY A 150 -8.78 5.48 12.89
C GLY A 150 -9.38 4.25 12.19
N PHE A 151 -8.53 3.46 11.54
CA PHE A 151 -8.95 2.26 10.81
C PHE A 151 -9.63 1.23 11.72
N ILE A 152 -9.04 0.93 12.88
CA ILE A 152 -9.63 -0.03 13.83
C ILE A 152 -10.95 0.48 14.44
N LEU A 153 -11.10 1.80 14.62
CA LEU A 153 -12.38 2.37 15.05
C LEU A 153 -13.47 2.17 13.99
N GLY A 154 -13.14 2.38 12.70
CA GLY A 154 -14.07 2.11 11.60
C GLY A 154 -14.52 0.64 11.56
N ILE A 155 -13.58 -0.29 11.67
CA ILE A 155 -13.86 -1.74 11.74
C ILE A 155 -14.71 -2.07 12.98
N GLY A 156 -14.38 -1.49 14.13
CA GLY A 156 -15.13 -1.68 15.38
C GLY A 156 -16.58 -1.20 15.27
N LEU A 157 -16.82 -0.07 14.62
CA LEU A 157 -18.18 0.43 14.37
C LEU A 157 -18.96 -0.52 13.45
N ILE A 158 -18.33 -1.05 12.39
CA ILE A 158 -18.98 -2.04 11.54
C ILE A 158 -19.32 -3.31 12.35
N ALA A 159 -18.36 -3.83 13.11
CA ALA A 159 -18.58 -4.99 13.97
C ALA A 159 -19.73 -4.78 14.97
N ALA A 160 -19.78 -3.59 15.59
CA ALA A 160 -20.79 -3.27 16.61
C ALA A 160 -22.21 -3.13 16.03
N TYR A 161 -22.37 -2.53 14.86
CA TYR A 161 -23.67 -2.22 14.28
C TYR A 161 -24.13 -3.20 13.20
N ALA A 162 -23.21 -3.77 12.41
CA ALA A 162 -23.53 -4.82 11.44
C ALA A 162 -23.45 -6.24 12.05
N GLY A 163 -22.76 -6.42 13.18
CA GLY A 163 -22.60 -7.74 13.83
C GLY A 163 -21.77 -8.74 13.03
N THR A 164 -20.97 -8.27 12.07
CA THR A 164 -20.14 -9.12 11.20
C THR A 164 -18.87 -8.37 10.77
N LEU A 165 -17.84 -9.15 10.46
CA LEU A 165 -16.58 -8.66 9.86
C LEU A 165 -16.42 -9.11 8.41
N ASN A 166 -17.26 -10.02 7.92
CA ASN A 166 -17.22 -10.50 6.54
C ASN A 166 -17.71 -9.42 5.58
N TYR A 167 -17.02 -9.23 4.46
CA TYR A 167 -17.35 -8.19 3.48
C TYR A 167 -18.75 -8.37 2.91
N THR A 168 -19.10 -9.58 2.47
CA THR A 168 -20.39 -9.85 1.83
C THR A 168 -21.55 -9.54 2.74
N GLU A 169 -21.46 -9.96 4.01
CA GLU A 169 -22.49 -9.71 5.00
C GLU A 169 -22.58 -8.24 5.40
N ALA A 170 -21.43 -7.57 5.57
CA ALA A 170 -21.37 -6.15 5.90
C ALA A 170 -21.96 -5.28 4.78
N PHE A 171 -21.64 -5.60 3.52
CA PHE A 171 -22.18 -4.88 2.36
C PHE A 171 -23.68 -5.13 2.17
N ALA A 172 -24.17 -6.32 2.47
CA ALA A 172 -25.61 -6.58 2.47
C ALA A 172 -26.38 -5.72 3.49
N LYS A 173 -25.75 -5.39 4.63
CA LYS A 173 -26.31 -4.52 5.68
C LYS A 173 -26.00 -3.02 5.49
N ALA A 174 -25.27 -2.65 4.46
CA ALA A 174 -24.83 -1.27 4.21
C ALA A 174 -26.03 -0.29 4.14
N GLY A 175 -27.13 -0.66 3.49
CA GLY A 175 -28.33 0.16 3.42
C GLY A 175 -29.03 0.39 4.76
N GLU A 176 -28.88 -0.52 5.74
CA GLU A 176 -29.38 -0.34 7.10
C GLU A 176 -28.44 0.60 7.89
N LEU A 177 -27.13 0.39 7.77
CA LEU A 177 -26.12 1.27 8.39
C LEU A 177 -26.24 2.72 7.91
N GLY A 178 -26.61 2.93 6.64
CA GLY A 178 -26.82 4.25 6.05
C GLY A 178 -28.04 5.02 6.62
N LYS A 179 -28.94 4.35 7.33
CA LYS A 179 -30.11 4.99 7.97
C LYS A 179 -29.88 5.33 9.43
N LEU A 180 -28.82 4.82 10.04
CA LEU A 180 -28.51 5.02 11.46
C LEU A 180 -27.77 6.35 11.66
N VAL A 181 -28.06 6.98 12.81
CA VAL A 181 -27.36 8.18 13.26
C VAL A 181 -26.35 7.77 14.36
N PHE A 182 -25.15 8.34 14.31
CA PHE A 182 -24.14 8.08 15.31
C PHE A 182 -24.55 8.67 16.68
N PRO A 183 -24.54 7.87 17.75
CA PRO A 183 -25.04 8.29 19.06
C PRO A 183 -24.39 9.60 19.56
N GLY A 184 -25.25 10.52 20.03
CA GLY A 184 -24.81 11.82 20.56
C GLY A 184 -24.45 12.87 19.50
N THR A 185 -24.68 12.61 18.23
CA THR A 185 -24.41 13.54 17.12
C THR A 185 -25.55 13.57 16.11
N SER A 186 -25.49 14.52 15.15
CA SER A 186 -26.39 14.56 13.98
C SER A 186 -25.79 13.85 12.75
N TRP A 187 -24.65 13.22 12.88
CA TRP A 187 -23.94 12.59 11.76
C TRP A 187 -24.49 11.21 11.47
N MET A 188 -24.60 10.87 10.20
CA MET A 188 -24.93 9.51 9.79
C MET A 188 -23.81 8.55 10.22
N LEU A 189 -24.17 7.39 10.76
CA LEU A 189 -23.22 6.37 11.22
C LEU A 189 -22.25 5.95 10.11
N ILE A 190 -22.78 5.75 8.90
CA ILE A 190 -21.97 5.37 7.73
C ILE A 190 -20.90 6.42 7.40
N THR A 191 -21.21 7.72 7.56
CA THR A 191 -20.24 8.80 7.34
C THR A 191 -19.08 8.69 8.34
N VAL A 192 -19.36 8.44 9.61
CA VAL A 192 -18.34 8.26 10.65
C VAL A 192 -17.49 7.03 10.35
N ILE A 193 -18.11 5.90 9.98
CA ILE A 193 -17.42 4.68 9.58
C ILE A 193 -16.45 4.96 8.42
N CYS A 194 -16.94 5.57 7.34
CA CYS A 194 -16.15 5.86 6.15
C CYS A 194 -14.97 6.82 6.43
N ILE A 195 -15.19 7.86 7.22
CA ILE A 195 -14.11 8.78 7.63
C ILE A 195 -13.07 8.04 8.46
N CYS A 196 -13.47 7.21 9.41
CA CYS A 196 -12.56 6.42 10.23
C CYS A 196 -11.73 5.44 9.38
N LEU A 197 -12.35 4.73 8.45
CA LEU A 197 -11.63 3.86 7.50
C LEU A 197 -10.66 4.66 6.64
N PHE A 198 -11.08 5.83 6.15
CA PHE A 198 -10.22 6.68 5.32
C PHE A 198 -9.04 7.28 6.09
N ILE A 199 -9.16 7.56 7.39
CA ILE A 199 -8.02 7.96 8.23
C ILE A 199 -6.94 6.87 8.22
N GLY A 200 -7.34 5.59 8.25
CA GLY A 200 -6.41 4.48 8.02
C GLY A 200 -5.73 4.54 6.65
N ALA A 201 -6.51 4.78 5.60
CA ALA A 201 -5.97 4.95 4.25
C ALA A 201 -5.02 6.16 4.16
N MET A 202 -5.30 7.27 4.84
CA MET A 202 -4.42 8.45 4.91
C MET A 202 -3.05 8.11 5.49
N GLY A 203 -2.99 7.25 6.51
CA GLY A 203 -1.72 6.77 7.09
C GLY A 203 -0.89 5.99 6.08
N LYS A 204 -1.40 4.88 5.55
CA LYS A 204 -0.66 4.00 4.63
C LYS A 204 -0.40 4.65 3.26
N SER A 205 -1.38 5.31 2.69
CA SER A 205 -1.24 6.01 1.40
C SER A 205 -0.67 7.42 1.53
N ALA A 206 -0.17 7.77 2.70
CA ALA A 206 0.54 9.01 2.98
C ALA A 206 -0.19 10.26 2.44
N GLN A 207 -1.50 10.37 2.70
CA GLN A 207 -2.29 11.53 2.36
C GLN A 207 -2.12 12.66 3.39
N PHE A 208 -2.29 13.90 2.97
CA PHE A 208 -2.24 15.05 3.89
C PHE A 208 -3.26 14.88 5.04
N PRO A 209 -2.86 15.14 6.30
CA PRO A 209 -1.55 15.58 6.80
C PRO A 209 -0.59 14.43 7.20
N LEU A 210 -0.97 13.15 7.05
CA LEU A 210 -0.19 11.99 7.45
C LEU A 210 0.91 11.58 6.45
N HIS A 211 1.28 12.44 5.52
CA HIS A 211 2.28 12.20 4.47
C HIS A 211 3.74 12.28 4.94
N VAL A 212 3.99 12.89 6.08
CA VAL A 212 5.32 13.35 6.54
C VAL A 212 6.36 12.24 6.75
N TRP A 213 5.93 10.98 6.84
CA TRP A 213 6.83 9.84 7.02
C TRP A 213 7.49 9.35 5.72
N LEU A 214 6.79 9.52 4.59
CA LEU A 214 7.19 8.89 3.32
C LEU A 214 8.49 9.47 2.73
N PRO A 215 8.73 10.79 2.71
CA PRO A 215 10.01 11.32 2.24
C PRO A 215 11.21 10.88 3.08
N ASP A 216 11.03 10.73 4.40
CA ASP A 216 12.10 10.29 5.30
C ASP A 216 12.37 8.78 5.20
N SER A 217 11.39 7.98 4.77
CA SER A 217 11.58 6.55 4.51
C SER A 217 12.61 6.25 3.41
N MET A 218 13.06 7.26 2.66
CA MET A 218 14.13 7.15 1.65
C MET A 218 15.52 6.85 2.26
N GLU A 219 15.66 6.85 3.58
CA GLU A 219 16.89 6.45 4.29
C GLU A 219 17.19 4.94 4.15
N GLY A 220 16.19 4.12 3.86
CA GLY A 220 16.38 2.68 3.58
C GLY A 220 17.03 2.41 2.21
N PRO A 221 17.50 1.16 1.97
CA PRO A 221 18.03 0.72 0.68
C PRO A 221 17.04 0.99 -0.48
N THR A 222 17.54 1.34 -1.66
CA THR A 222 16.69 1.77 -2.79
C THR A 222 15.69 0.69 -3.27
N PRO A 223 16.01 -0.64 -3.28
CA PRO A 223 15.04 -1.66 -3.63
C PRO A 223 13.78 -1.63 -2.75
N ILE A 224 13.94 -1.27 -1.46
CA ILE A 224 12.79 -1.08 -0.55
C ILE A 224 11.93 0.09 -1.00
N SER A 225 12.56 1.20 -1.40
CA SER A 225 11.82 2.36 -1.89
C SER A 225 10.96 1.99 -3.10
N ALA A 226 11.47 1.15 -4.00
CA ALA A 226 10.69 0.62 -5.10
C ALA A 226 9.51 -0.25 -4.62
N LEU A 227 9.75 -1.19 -3.70
CA LEU A 227 8.72 -2.12 -3.24
C LEU A 227 7.62 -1.40 -2.44
N ILE A 228 7.98 -0.65 -1.39
CA ILE A 228 7.03 0.01 -0.49
C ILE A 228 6.22 1.10 -1.20
N HIS A 229 6.87 1.90 -2.06
CA HIS A 229 6.28 3.13 -2.59
C HIS A 229 5.69 3.00 -3.99
N ALA A 230 5.98 1.90 -4.72
CA ALA A 230 5.41 1.70 -6.04
C ALA A 230 4.12 0.86 -6.00
N ALA A 231 4.18 -0.36 -5.44
CA ALA A 231 3.17 -1.37 -5.70
C ALA A 231 2.45 -1.90 -4.44
N THR A 232 2.91 -1.54 -3.22
CA THR A 232 2.48 -2.28 -2.04
C THR A 232 1.90 -1.39 -0.93
N MET A 233 2.68 -1.00 0.08
CA MET A 233 2.16 -0.33 1.27
C MET A 233 1.33 0.92 0.97
N VAL A 234 1.85 1.81 0.10
CA VAL A 234 1.16 3.07 -0.20
C VAL A 234 -0.08 2.88 -1.07
N THR A 235 -0.19 1.76 -1.77
CA THR A 235 -1.38 1.43 -2.56
C THR A 235 -2.45 0.71 -1.74
N ALA A 236 -2.11 0.21 -0.54
CA ALA A 236 -3.04 -0.50 0.34
C ALA A 236 -4.26 0.36 0.74
N GLY A 237 -4.05 1.67 0.99
CA GLY A 237 -5.17 2.57 1.30
C GLY A 237 -6.10 2.80 0.11
N ILE A 238 -5.54 2.96 -1.10
CA ILE A 238 -6.34 3.08 -2.34
C ILE A 238 -7.13 1.79 -2.58
N PHE A 239 -6.47 0.63 -2.44
CA PHE A 239 -7.11 -0.69 -2.53
C PHE A 239 -8.25 -0.84 -1.53
N MET A 240 -8.03 -0.48 -0.26
CA MET A 240 -9.02 -0.61 0.80
C MET A 240 -10.27 0.25 0.51
N VAL A 241 -10.09 1.51 0.11
CA VAL A 241 -11.23 2.38 -0.24
C VAL A 241 -11.99 1.84 -1.46
N ALA A 242 -11.28 1.35 -2.48
CA ALA A 242 -11.91 0.71 -3.63
C ALA A 242 -12.67 -0.58 -3.24
N ARG A 243 -12.11 -1.40 -2.33
CA ARG A 243 -12.75 -2.61 -1.79
C ARG A 243 -14.03 -2.28 -1.00
N MET A 244 -14.00 -1.20 -0.24
CA MET A 244 -15.12 -0.74 0.60
C MET A 244 -16.05 0.24 -0.13
N SER A 245 -15.95 0.36 -1.46
CA SER A 245 -16.80 1.25 -2.26
C SER A 245 -18.30 1.14 -1.95
N PRO A 246 -18.91 -0.05 -1.69
CA PRO A 246 -20.33 -0.13 -1.35
C PRO A 246 -20.72 0.61 -0.07
N LEU A 247 -19.77 0.85 0.84
CA LEU A 247 -19.99 1.66 2.04
C LEU A 247 -19.77 3.15 1.75
N PHE A 248 -18.72 3.50 1.01
CA PHE A 248 -18.38 4.89 0.71
C PHE A 248 -19.43 5.59 -0.15
N GLU A 249 -20.05 4.89 -1.11
CA GLU A 249 -21.13 5.41 -1.96
C GLU A 249 -22.39 5.85 -1.19
N LEU A 250 -22.54 5.42 0.06
CA LEU A 250 -23.66 5.83 0.91
C LEU A 250 -23.42 7.14 1.65
N SER A 251 -22.27 7.80 1.46
CA SER A 251 -21.92 9.02 2.16
C SER A 251 -21.22 10.04 1.27
N ASP A 252 -21.98 10.96 0.69
CA ASP A 252 -21.44 12.09 -0.09
C ASP A 252 -20.45 12.93 0.73
N THR A 253 -20.68 13.06 2.05
CA THR A 253 -19.79 13.81 2.94
C THR A 253 -18.41 13.14 3.03
N ALA A 254 -18.36 11.82 3.14
CA ALA A 254 -17.11 11.08 3.16
C ALA A 254 -16.40 11.14 1.80
N LEU A 255 -17.13 10.98 0.69
CA LEU A 255 -16.57 11.09 -0.65
C LEU A 255 -15.98 12.49 -0.91
N ASN A 256 -16.69 13.56 -0.54
CA ASN A 256 -16.18 14.92 -0.64
C ASN A 256 -14.93 15.14 0.23
N PHE A 257 -14.90 14.58 1.44
CA PHE A 257 -13.71 14.64 2.30
C PHE A 257 -12.50 13.96 1.63
N ILE A 258 -12.69 12.78 1.07
CA ILE A 258 -11.66 12.03 0.32
C ILE A 258 -11.15 12.85 -0.86
N LEU A 259 -12.05 13.42 -1.64
CA LEU A 259 -11.74 14.25 -2.81
C LEU A 259 -10.88 15.46 -2.42
N VAL A 260 -11.27 16.20 -1.39
CA VAL A 260 -10.55 17.40 -0.92
C VAL A 260 -9.16 17.04 -0.42
N ILE A 261 -9.04 16.01 0.42
CA ILE A 261 -7.74 15.54 0.92
C ILE A 261 -6.83 15.08 -0.22
N GLY A 262 -7.38 14.35 -1.19
CA GLY A 262 -6.65 13.92 -2.38
C GLY A 262 -6.14 15.09 -3.22
N ALA A 263 -6.99 16.11 -3.45
CA ALA A 263 -6.63 17.30 -4.21
C ALA A 263 -5.52 18.12 -3.52
N ILE A 264 -5.62 18.32 -2.20
CA ILE A 264 -4.57 18.98 -1.40
C ILE A 264 -3.26 18.19 -1.51
N THR A 265 -3.32 16.88 -1.36
CA THR A 265 -2.13 16.02 -1.45
C THR A 265 -1.50 16.11 -2.84
N ALA A 266 -2.29 15.98 -3.91
CA ALA A 266 -1.79 16.02 -5.28
C ALA A 266 -1.04 17.32 -5.58
N LEU A 267 -1.66 18.46 -5.24
CA LEU A 267 -1.11 19.78 -5.51
C LEU A 267 0.10 20.09 -4.63
N PHE A 268 -0.05 19.95 -3.31
CA PHE A 268 0.99 20.33 -2.35
C PHE A 268 2.25 19.48 -2.49
N MET A 269 2.10 18.15 -2.65
CA MET A 269 3.26 17.27 -2.83
C MET A 269 3.94 17.47 -4.18
N GLY A 270 3.19 17.83 -5.22
CA GLY A 270 3.75 18.21 -6.51
C GLY A 270 4.70 19.42 -6.39
N PHE A 271 4.29 20.47 -5.69
CA PHE A 271 5.15 21.64 -5.44
C PHE A 271 6.38 21.30 -4.60
N LEU A 272 6.24 20.50 -3.55
CA LEU A 272 7.37 20.08 -2.73
C LEU A 272 8.38 19.24 -3.51
N GLY A 273 7.93 18.46 -4.49
CA GLY A 273 8.81 17.69 -5.37
C GLY A 273 9.73 18.54 -6.24
N ILE A 274 9.30 19.73 -6.64
CA ILE A 274 10.07 20.63 -7.51
C ILE A 274 11.36 21.14 -6.81
N ILE A 275 11.30 21.32 -5.50
CA ILE A 275 12.41 21.92 -4.72
C ILE A 275 13.36 20.87 -4.12
N GLN A 276 13.14 19.58 -4.37
CA GLN A 276 14.00 18.52 -3.84
C GLN A 276 15.30 18.39 -4.66
N ASN A 277 16.41 18.18 -3.95
CA ASN A 277 17.72 17.93 -4.56
C ASN A 277 18.15 16.45 -4.47
N ASP A 278 17.47 15.63 -3.69
CA ASP A 278 17.70 14.18 -3.56
C ASP A 278 16.88 13.41 -4.58
N ILE A 279 17.55 12.59 -5.41
CA ILE A 279 16.90 11.83 -6.50
C ILE A 279 15.78 10.92 -5.99
N LYS A 280 15.96 10.27 -4.83
CA LYS A 280 14.92 9.42 -4.22
C LYS A 280 13.76 10.25 -3.69
N ARG A 281 14.02 11.39 -3.06
CA ARG A 281 12.97 12.29 -2.55
C ARG A 281 12.16 12.91 -3.68
N VAL A 282 12.76 13.26 -4.82
CA VAL A 282 12.02 13.72 -6.03
C VAL A 282 11.00 12.67 -6.45
N VAL A 283 11.41 11.41 -6.58
CA VAL A 283 10.51 10.30 -6.96
C VAL A 283 9.46 10.05 -5.87
N ALA A 284 9.82 10.17 -4.58
CA ALA A 284 8.91 10.01 -3.44
C ALA A 284 7.79 11.07 -3.43
N TYR A 285 8.12 12.35 -3.58
CA TYR A 285 7.10 13.40 -3.67
C TYR A 285 6.21 13.28 -4.91
N SER A 286 6.80 12.85 -6.03
CA SER A 286 6.03 12.48 -7.21
C SER A 286 5.07 11.32 -6.93
N THR A 287 5.48 10.31 -6.15
CA THR A 287 4.58 9.22 -5.70
C THR A 287 3.42 9.74 -4.88
N LEU A 288 3.69 10.61 -3.90
CA LEU A 288 2.66 11.23 -3.06
C LEU A 288 1.62 12.02 -3.89
N SER A 289 2.10 12.79 -4.86
CA SER A 289 1.22 13.53 -5.78
C SER A 289 0.33 12.58 -6.60
N GLN A 290 0.88 11.48 -7.12
CA GLN A 290 0.11 10.48 -7.88
C GLN A 290 -0.92 9.74 -7.00
N LEU A 291 -0.57 9.41 -5.76
CA LEU A 291 -1.52 8.86 -4.80
C LEU A 291 -2.65 9.85 -4.49
N GLY A 292 -2.35 11.15 -4.46
CA GLY A 292 -3.36 12.20 -4.38
C GLY A 292 -4.34 12.16 -5.55
N TYR A 293 -3.87 12.00 -6.80
CA TYR A 293 -4.76 11.85 -7.96
C TYR A 293 -5.65 10.60 -7.86
N MET A 294 -5.11 9.46 -7.41
CA MET A 294 -5.92 8.26 -7.19
C MET A 294 -6.99 8.51 -6.12
N THR A 295 -6.63 9.22 -5.04
CA THR A 295 -7.56 9.57 -3.96
C THR A 295 -8.67 10.50 -4.46
N VAL A 296 -8.36 11.49 -5.33
CA VAL A 296 -9.38 12.32 -6.00
C VAL A 296 -10.34 11.47 -6.82
N ALA A 297 -9.81 10.50 -7.58
CA ALA A 297 -10.64 9.63 -8.38
C ALA A 297 -11.57 8.75 -7.51
N LEU A 298 -11.08 8.25 -6.35
CA LEU A 298 -11.92 7.54 -5.38
C LEU A 298 -13.03 8.44 -4.82
N GLY A 299 -12.71 9.69 -4.44
CA GLY A 299 -13.68 10.66 -3.94
C GLY A 299 -14.70 11.11 -4.98
N ALA A 300 -14.37 10.97 -6.27
CA ALA A 300 -15.28 11.20 -7.40
C ALA A 300 -16.05 9.95 -7.83
N SER A 301 -16.07 8.88 -7.03
CA SER A 301 -16.68 7.56 -7.32
C SER A 301 -16.13 6.86 -8.57
N ALA A 302 -14.96 7.30 -9.07
CA ALA A 302 -14.29 6.72 -10.24
C ALA A 302 -13.29 5.62 -9.83
N TYR A 303 -13.76 4.59 -9.09
CA TYR A 303 -12.91 3.53 -8.52
C TYR A 303 -12.09 2.77 -9.56
N SER A 304 -12.69 2.44 -10.70
CA SER A 304 -11.99 1.75 -11.79
C SER A 304 -10.83 2.57 -12.36
N VAL A 305 -11.00 3.89 -12.46
CA VAL A 305 -9.95 4.82 -12.89
C VAL A 305 -8.82 4.87 -11.85
N ALA A 306 -9.15 4.97 -10.57
CA ALA A 306 -8.18 4.96 -9.49
C ALA A 306 -7.34 3.68 -9.50
N VAL A 307 -7.99 2.52 -9.66
CA VAL A 307 -7.35 1.19 -9.69
C VAL A 307 -6.51 1.00 -10.96
N PHE A 308 -6.97 1.47 -12.12
CA PHE A 308 -6.18 1.47 -13.34
C PHE A 308 -4.92 2.34 -13.20
N HIS A 309 -5.07 3.54 -12.65
CA HIS A 309 -3.92 4.40 -12.38
C HIS A 309 -2.95 3.77 -11.37
N LEU A 310 -3.46 3.09 -10.35
CA LEU A 310 -2.65 2.35 -9.39
C LEU A 310 -1.79 1.29 -10.08
N MET A 311 -2.37 0.50 -10.99
CA MET A 311 -1.64 -0.51 -11.74
C MET A 311 -0.50 0.10 -12.56
N THR A 312 -0.78 1.11 -13.37
CA THR A 312 0.25 1.77 -14.19
C THR A 312 1.31 2.44 -13.34
N HIS A 313 0.90 3.09 -12.23
CA HIS A 313 1.78 3.72 -11.25
C HIS A 313 2.79 2.73 -10.65
N ALA A 314 2.34 1.53 -10.29
CA ALA A 314 3.19 0.52 -9.71
C ALA A 314 4.39 0.20 -10.61
N PHE A 315 4.15 0.01 -11.90
CA PHE A 315 5.22 -0.32 -12.86
C PHE A 315 6.18 0.84 -13.10
N PHE A 316 5.69 2.03 -13.42
CA PHE A 316 6.59 3.12 -13.74
C PHE A 316 7.33 3.67 -12.52
N LYS A 317 6.74 3.58 -11.31
CA LYS A 317 7.44 4.00 -10.08
C LYS A 317 8.50 2.99 -9.64
N ALA A 318 8.22 1.70 -9.76
CA ALA A 318 9.25 0.69 -9.53
C ALA A 318 10.44 0.92 -10.46
N LEU A 319 10.20 1.14 -11.76
CA LEU A 319 11.24 1.47 -12.72
C LEU A 319 12.03 2.72 -12.33
N LEU A 320 11.36 3.81 -11.94
CA LEU A 320 12.02 5.05 -11.55
C LEU A 320 12.89 4.89 -10.29
N PHE A 321 12.41 4.17 -9.28
CA PHE A 321 13.21 3.93 -8.07
C PHE A 321 14.40 3.00 -8.34
N LEU A 322 14.22 1.91 -9.07
CA LEU A 322 15.31 1.00 -9.43
C LEU A 322 16.34 1.69 -10.33
N GLY A 323 15.88 2.50 -11.29
CA GLY A 323 16.75 3.34 -12.12
C GLY A 323 17.53 4.39 -11.31
N ALA A 324 16.87 5.06 -10.36
CA ALA A 324 17.53 5.96 -9.43
C ALA A 324 18.61 5.23 -8.59
N GLY A 325 18.31 4.01 -8.12
CA GLY A 325 19.27 3.17 -7.41
C GLY A 325 20.51 2.85 -8.27
N SER A 326 20.31 2.51 -9.54
CA SER A 326 21.42 2.26 -10.46
C SER A 326 22.29 3.52 -10.67
N VAL A 327 21.67 4.70 -10.79
CA VAL A 327 22.40 5.96 -10.91
C VAL A 327 23.19 6.25 -9.62
N ILE A 328 22.58 6.06 -8.43
CA ILE A 328 23.24 6.26 -7.14
C ILE A 328 24.48 5.36 -7.01
N MET A 329 24.38 4.07 -7.39
CA MET A 329 25.51 3.14 -7.40
C MET A 329 26.62 3.64 -8.36
N GLY A 330 26.27 4.05 -9.58
CA GLY A 330 27.21 4.59 -10.55
C GLY A 330 27.87 5.92 -10.13
N MET A 331 27.24 6.66 -9.21
CA MET A 331 27.72 7.92 -8.65
C MET A 331 28.36 7.76 -7.25
N HIS A 332 28.83 6.57 -6.92
CA HIS A 332 29.48 6.26 -5.63
C HIS A 332 28.62 6.64 -4.42
N HIS A 333 27.35 6.25 -4.44
CA HIS A 333 26.34 6.49 -3.40
C HIS A 333 25.94 7.96 -3.20
N ASN A 334 26.29 8.86 -4.10
CA ASN A 334 25.81 10.25 -4.07
C ASN A 334 24.34 10.28 -4.55
N GLN A 335 23.46 10.94 -3.76
CA GLN A 335 22.02 11.06 -4.06
C GLN A 335 21.63 12.46 -4.55
N ASP A 336 22.54 13.45 -4.48
CA ASP A 336 22.25 14.83 -4.84
C ASP A 336 22.30 15.02 -6.36
N ILE A 337 21.14 15.34 -6.97
CA ILE A 337 20.97 15.52 -8.42
C ILE A 337 21.83 16.65 -8.99
N ARG A 338 22.27 17.61 -8.18
CA ARG A 338 23.13 18.73 -8.62
C ARG A 338 24.52 18.28 -9.04
N TRP A 339 24.93 17.09 -8.57
CA TRP A 339 26.22 16.47 -8.93
C TRP A 339 26.07 15.40 -10.00
N MET A 340 24.85 15.17 -10.51
CA MET A 340 24.57 14.17 -11.55
C MET A 340 24.43 14.85 -12.92
N GLY A 341 25.26 14.44 -13.89
CA GLY A 341 25.17 14.95 -15.24
C GLY A 341 25.83 14.02 -16.25
N GLY A 342 25.40 14.08 -17.52
CA GLY A 342 25.98 13.29 -18.62
C GLY A 342 25.83 11.77 -18.53
N VAL A 343 24.98 11.26 -17.62
CA VAL A 343 24.81 9.84 -17.27
C VAL A 343 24.51 8.97 -18.50
N ARG A 344 23.86 9.51 -19.53
CA ARG A 344 23.55 8.81 -20.80
C ARG A 344 24.80 8.17 -21.44
N ARG A 345 25.96 8.82 -21.34
CA ARG A 345 27.19 8.31 -21.98
C ARG A 345 27.74 7.09 -21.26
N TYR A 346 27.54 6.98 -19.96
CA TYR A 346 28.10 5.93 -19.11
C TYR A 346 27.10 4.83 -18.78
N MET A 347 25.81 5.17 -18.74
CA MET A 347 24.72 4.27 -18.39
C MET A 347 23.57 4.37 -19.42
N PRO A 348 23.81 3.99 -20.70
CA PRO A 348 22.82 4.18 -21.76
C PRO A 348 21.53 3.38 -21.55
N ILE A 349 21.62 2.17 -20.95
CA ILE A 349 20.45 1.32 -20.67
C ILE A 349 19.59 1.97 -19.57
N THR A 350 20.19 2.40 -18.47
CA THR A 350 19.48 3.07 -17.37
C THR A 350 18.80 4.35 -17.86
N TRP A 351 19.48 5.11 -18.69
CA TRP A 351 18.92 6.31 -19.31
C TRP A 351 17.77 5.98 -20.25
#